data_8c02b53652d0ae8c43f1f087b316987b
#
_entry.id   8c02b53652d0ae8c43f1f087b316987b
#
_cell.length_a   1.000
_cell.length_b   1.000
_cell.length_c   1.000
_cell.angle_alpha   90.00
_cell.angle_beta   90.00
_cell.angle_gamma   90.00
#
_symmetry.space_group_name_H-M   'P 1'
#
loop_
_entity.id
_entity.type
_entity.pdbx_description
1 polymer ?
#
loop_
_entity_poly.entity_id
_entity_poly.type
_entity_poly.pdbx_seq_one_letter_code
_entity_poly.pdbx_strand_id
1 'polypeptide(L)'
;MKCNKKAISDDLKLRLLFLMESYIKLNDLDIHIAFYKNHFLFVFHEMKETQICDEMASLVSVLKNSFKKLQIYVGIGSSVHTLREIRVSYQRSLAALVYAANNGQEIARFEEMGFFRILHSVNDRNLLVAYHDEYLKDIEEYDAIHDTNYLETLHQYLLCNGSIQHVASNMFCHRNTITYRMRVIEDHWNLKLDDTVERFHLMTAFFIRDYLNL
;
A
#
# COMPACT_ATOMS: atom_id res chain seq x y z
N MET A 1 6.64 0.02 11.81
CA MET A 1 6.57 1.50 11.85
C MET A 1 7.80 2.06 11.14
N LYS A 2 7.62 2.70 10.00
CA LYS A 2 8.69 3.36 9.24
C LYS A 2 8.59 4.86 9.50
N CYS A 3 9.65 5.47 9.96
CA CYS A 3 9.75 6.92 10.02
C CYS A 3 10.50 7.42 8.77
N ASN A 4 10.15 8.59 8.29
CA ASN A 4 10.64 9.21 7.05
C ASN A 4 12.16 8.99 6.81
N LYS A 5 12.64 8.96 5.59
CA LYS A 5 13.96 8.62 5.01
C LYS A 5 15.26 8.97 5.78
N LYS A 6 15.19 9.54 6.99
CA LYS A 6 16.32 9.71 7.91
C LYS A 6 16.26 8.66 9.02
N ALA A 7 17.38 8.05 9.34
CA ALA A 7 17.49 7.16 10.50
C ALA A 7 16.94 7.89 11.74
N ILE A 8 16.10 7.19 12.51
CA ILE A 8 15.56 7.74 13.78
C ILE A 8 16.76 7.98 14.69
N SER A 9 16.89 9.20 15.25
CA SER A 9 17.95 9.46 16.22
C SER A 9 17.75 8.59 17.46
N ASP A 10 18.85 8.23 18.13
CA ASP A 10 18.78 7.37 19.33
C ASP A 10 17.94 8.02 20.45
N ASP A 11 17.99 9.35 20.60
CA ASP A 11 17.15 10.09 21.55
C ASP A 11 15.65 9.92 21.21
N LEU A 12 15.26 10.12 19.97
CA LEU A 12 13.87 9.97 19.56
C LEU A 12 13.40 8.52 19.72
N LYS A 13 14.26 7.55 19.41
CA LYS A 13 13.98 6.12 19.59
C LYS A 13 13.71 5.78 21.06
N LEU A 14 14.55 6.25 21.97
CA LEU A 14 14.37 6.02 23.40
C LEU A 14 13.08 6.66 23.93
N ARG A 15 12.79 7.88 23.50
CA ARG A 15 11.54 8.57 23.88
C ARG A 15 10.30 7.87 23.38
N LEU A 16 10.34 7.39 22.12
CA LEU A 16 9.24 6.59 21.55
C LEU A 16 9.06 5.27 22.32
N LEU A 17 10.16 4.55 22.58
CA LEU A 17 10.13 3.30 23.32
C LEU A 17 9.54 3.50 24.72
N PHE A 18 10.01 4.51 25.46
CA PHE A 18 9.49 4.83 26.79
C PHE A 18 7.99 5.12 26.78
N LEU A 19 7.50 5.87 25.80
CA LEU A 19 6.08 6.20 25.71
C LEU A 19 5.23 4.96 25.34
N MET A 20 5.73 4.11 24.45
CA MET A 20 5.09 2.85 24.06
C MET A 20 5.02 1.87 25.23
N GLU A 21 6.12 1.68 25.98
CA GLU A 21 6.16 0.82 27.17
C GLU A 21 5.24 1.36 28.28
N SER A 22 5.22 2.69 28.46
CA SER A 22 4.31 3.33 29.42
C SER A 22 2.85 3.10 29.05
N TYR A 23 2.50 3.22 27.78
CA TYR A 23 1.15 2.93 27.29
C TYR A 23 0.75 1.47 27.55
N ILE A 24 1.61 0.52 27.19
CA ILE A 24 1.39 -0.91 27.43
C ILE A 24 1.14 -1.19 28.90
N LYS A 25 1.99 -0.65 29.77
CA LYS A 25 1.88 -0.85 31.22
C LYS A 25 0.66 -0.20 31.84
N LEU A 26 0.28 1.00 31.40
CA LEU A 26 -0.90 1.72 31.92
C LEU A 26 -2.21 1.05 31.55
N ASN A 27 -2.25 0.34 30.42
CA ASN A 27 -3.46 -0.37 29.94
C ASN A 27 -3.41 -1.88 30.25
N ASP A 28 -2.44 -2.35 31.03
CA ASP A 28 -2.27 -3.75 31.43
C ASP A 28 -2.31 -4.71 30.23
N LEU A 29 -1.60 -4.35 29.14
CA LEU A 29 -1.61 -5.11 27.89
C LEU A 29 -0.49 -6.16 27.89
N ASP A 30 -0.81 -7.39 27.52
CA ASP A 30 0.18 -8.46 27.32
C ASP A 30 0.80 -8.36 25.93
N ILE A 31 1.70 -7.40 25.78
CA ILE A 31 2.38 -7.05 24.54
C ILE A 31 3.88 -6.98 24.77
N HIS A 32 4.65 -7.72 23.97
CA HIS A 32 6.09 -7.54 23.91
C HIS A 32 6.47 -6.55 22.83
N ILE A 33 7.34 -5.59 23.17
CA ILE A 33 7.90 -4.63 22.22
C ILE A 33 9.39 -4.87 22.03
N ALA A 34 9.86 -4.79 20.79
CA ALA A 34 11.26 -4.84 20.43
C ALA A 34 11.57 -3.84 19.31
N PHE A 35 12.82 -3.39 19.26
CA PHE A 35 13.31 -2.62 18.11
C PHE A 35 14.21 -3.49 17.25
N TYR A 36 13.79 -3.74 16.01
CA TYR A 36 14.49 -4.61 15.09
C TYR A 36 14.49 -4.05 13.67
N LYS A 37 15.65 -4.04 13.01
CA LYS A 37 15.81 -3.55 11.63
C LYS A 37 15.10 -2.20 11.36
N ASN A 38 15.30 -1.24 12.28
CA ASN A 38 14.74 0.12 12.18
C ASN A 38 13.20 0.20 12.30
N HIS A 39 12.56 -0.80 12.90
CA HIS A 39 11.13 -0.84 13.18
C HIS A 39 10.88 -1.17 14.65
N PHE A 40 9.81 -0.65 15.21
CA PHE A 40 9.26 -1.16 16.46
C PHE A 40 8.35 -2.34 16.13
N LEU A 41 8.61 -3.48 16.77
CA LEU A 41 7.83 -4.69 16.67
C LEU A 41 6.99 -4.84 17.92
N PHE A 42 5.74 -5.22 17.73
CA PHE A 42 4.80 -5.56 18.79
C PHE A 42 4.38 -7.01 18.60
N VAL A 43 4.50 -7.81 19.64
CA VAL A 43 4.01 -9.19 19.67
C VAL A 43 2.88 -9.25 20.69
N PHE A 44 1.70 -9.57 20.21
CA PHE A 44 0.47 -9.67 20.99
C PHE A 44 0.23 -11.14 21.37
N HIS A 45 -0.14 -11.40 22.63
CA HIS A 45 -0.55 -12.70 23.10
C HIS A 45 -2.06 -12.77 23.21
N GLU A 46 -2.66 -13.85 22.66
CA GLU A 46 -4.09 -14.20 22.81
C GLU A 46 -5.11 -13.07 22.56
N MET A 47 -4.73 -12.09 21.73
CA MET A 47 -5.59 -10.96 21.42
C MET A 47 -6.23 -11.12 20.05
N LYS A 48 -7.52 -10.79 19.92
CA LYS A 48 -8.23 -10.80 18.63
C LYS A 48 -7.71 -9.69 17.73
N GLU A 49 -7.66 -9.93 16.42
CA GLU A 49 -7.14 -8.96 15.44
C GLU A 49 -7.87 -7.62 15.48
N THR A 50 -9.19 -7.59 15.70
CA THR A 50 -9.95 -6.34 15.85
C THR A 50 -9.47 -5.53 17.03
N GLN A 51 -9.22 -6.17 18.17
CA GLN A 51 -8.68 -5.53 19.38
C GLN A 51 -7.25 -5.01 19.13
N ILE A 52 -6.42 -5.77 18.41
CA ILE A 52 -5.08 -5.31 18.01
C ILE A 52 -5.16 -4.02 17.19
N CYS A 53 -6.12 -3.93 16.26
CA CYS A 53 -6.32 -2.72 15.47
C CYS A 53 -6.70 -1.52 16.34
N ASP A 54 -7.64 -1.70 17.27
CA ASP A 54 -8.12 -0.65 18.17
C ASP A 54 -7.00 -0.16 19.09
N GLU A 55 -6.22 -1.09 19.65
CA GLU A 55 -5.07 -0.78 20.48
C GLU A 55 -3.98 -0.04 19.72
N MET A 56 -3.67 -0.50 18.51
CA MET A 56 -2.68 0.18 17.68
C MET A 56 -3.14 1.57 17.23
N ALA A 57 -4.42 1.76 16.94
CA ALA A 57 -4.99 3.06 16.63
C ALA A 57 -4.89 4.03 17.83
N SER A 58 -5.21 3.53 19.02
CA SER A 58 -5.09 4.29 20.27
C SER A 58 -3.65 4.68 20.55
N LEU A 59 -2.71 3.75 20.43
CA LEU A 59 -1.27 4.01 20.61
C LEU A 59 -0.76 5.03 19.57
N VAL A 60 -1.13 4.90 18.29
CA VAL A 60 -0.76 5.86 17.25
C VAL A 60 -1.27 7.26 17.58
N SER A 61 -2.49 7.39 18.10
CA SER A 61 -3.07 8.66 18.54
C SER A 61 -2.25 9.29 19.66
N VAL A 62 -1.87 8.52 20.68
CA VAL A 62 -1.00 8.98 21.78
C VAL A 62 0.35 9.45 21.29
N LEU A 63 0.97 8.68 20.39
CA LEU A 63 2.26 9.03 19.79
C LEU A 63 2.19 10.32 18.97
N LYS A 64 1.15 10.50 18.15
CA LYS A 64 0.94 11.73 17.35
C LYS A 64 0.71 12.96 18.20
N ASN A 65 -0.03 12.83 19.30
CA ASN A 65 -0.23 13.94 20.25
C ASN A 65 1.09 14.39 20.89
N SER A 66 1.99 13.45 21.17
CA SER A 66 3.31 13.74 21.75
C SER A 66 4.33 14.20 20.72
N PHE A 67 4.21 13.76 19.47
CA PHE A 67 5.15 13.99 18.37
C PHE A 67 4.45 14.48 17.11
N LYS A 68 3.93 15.69 17.11
CA LYS A 68 3.06 16.30 16.07
C LYS A 68 3.59 16.26 14.63
N LYS A 69 4.90 16.08 14.41
CA LYS A 69 5.54 16.05 13.08
C LYS A 69 5.88 14.62 12.61
N LEU A 70 5.54 13.61 13.41
CA LEU A 70 5.91 12.25 13.09
C LEU A 70 4.83 11.58 12.24
N GLN A 71 5.22 11.08 11.08
CA GLN A 71 4.39 10.18 10.28
C GLN A 71 4.59 8.76 10.79
N ILE A 72 3.51 8.13 11.21
CA ILE A 72 3.51 6.80 11.80
C ILE A 72 2.68 5.89 10.91
N TYR A 73 3.25 4.75 10.55
CA TYR A 73 2.57 3.70 9.82
C TYR A 73 2.67 2.40 10.59
N VAL A 74 1.62 1.61 10.57
CA VAL A 74 1.53 0.32 11.24
C VAL A 74 1.11 -0.74 10.24
N GLY A 75 1.86 -1.84 10.21
CA GLY A 75 1.49 -3.03 9.46
C GLY A 75 1.19 -4.17 10.42
N ILE A 76 0.00 -4.76 10.32
CA ILE A 76 -0.42 -5.90 11.12
C ILE A 76 -0.31 -7.16 10.27
N GLY A 77 0.49 -8.13 10.74
CA GLY A 77 0.62 -9.45 10.12
C GLY A 77 -0.56 -10.36 10.47
N SER A 78 -0.48 -11.60 10.03
CA SER A 78 -1.51 -12.59 10.35
C SER A 78 -1.30 -13.21 11.72
N SER A 79 -2.38 -13.61 12.37
CA SER A 79 -2.34 -14.44 13.57
C SER A 79 -1.68 -15.79 13.28
N VAL A 80 -0.88 -16.28 14.21
CA VAL A 80 -0.14 -17.54 14.09
C VAL A 80 -0.29 -18.34 15.40
N HIS A 81 -0.21 -19.66 15.30
CA HIS A 81 -0.42 -20.54 16.44
C HIS A 81 0.87 -21.16 17.01
N THR A 82 1.97 -21.03 16.29
CA THR A 82 3.25 -21.59 16.69
C THR A 82 4.38 -20.58 16.59
N LEU A 83 5.39 -20.71 17.44
CA LEU A 83 6.59 -19.87 17.40
C LEU A 83 7.34 -19.94 16.05
N ARG A 84 7.25 -21.06 15.35
CA ARG A 84 7.88 -21.23 14.04
C ARG A 84 7.26 -20.34 12.96
N GLU A 85 6.00 -20.03 13.13
CA GLU A 85 5.22 -19.19 12.19
C GLU A 85 5.36 -17.68 12.46
N ILE A 86 5.96 -17.27 13.57
CA ILE A 86 6.21 -15.85 13.89
C ILE A 86 6.97 -15.16 12.76
N ARG A 87 7.91 -15.87 12.12
CA ARG A 87 8.63 -15.33 10.95
C ARG A 87 7.67 -14.95 9.81
N VAL A 88 6.66 -15.78 9.57
CA VAL A 88 5.67 -15.53 8.50
C VAL A 88 4.80 -14.33 8.87
N SER A 89 4.31 -14.26 10.11
CA SER A 89 3.56 -13.09 10.60
C SER A 89 4.38 -11.80 10.49
N TYR A 90 5.66 -11.85 10.86
CA TYR A 90 6.56 -10.71 10.71
C TYR A 90 6.74 -10.27 9.25
N GLN A 91 6.95 -11.20 8.32
CA GLN A 91 7.05 -10.86 6.90
C GLN A 91 5.76 -10.22 6.36
N ARG A 92 4.61 -10.75 6.77
CA ARG A 92 3.28 -10.21 6.43
C ARG A 92 3.07 -8.82 7.05
N SER A 93 3.50 -8.59 8.28
CA SER A 93 3.41 -7.27 8.89
C SER A 93 4.29 -6.23 8.18
N LEU A 94 5.47 -6.62 7.68
CA LEU A 94 6.29 -5.74 6.86
C LEU A 94 5.63 -5.39 5.52
N ALA A 95 4.99 -6.36 4.87
CA ALA A 95 4.23 -6.12 3.65
C ALA A 95 3.09 -5.13 3.90
N ALA A 96 2.31 -5.35 4.96
CA ALA A 96 1.24 -4.44 5.36
C ALA A 96 1.76 -3.04 5.72
N LEU A 97 2.93 -2.94 6.36
CA LEU A 97 3.57 -1.67 6.67
C LEU A 97 3.94 -0.87 5.42
N VAL A 98 4.53 -1.54 4.42
CA VAL A 98 4.87 -0.91 3.13
C VAL A 98 3.59 -0.47 2.42
N TYR A 99 2.57 -1.33 2.39
CA TYR A 99 1.27 -1.01 1.81
C TYR A 99 0.63 0.21 2.48
N ALA A 100 0.61 0.27 3.82
CA ALA A 100 0.11 1.41 4.58
C ALA A 100 0.82 2.71 4.19
N ALA A 101 2.15 2.67 4.14
CA ALA A 101 2.96 3.85 3.82
C ALA A 101 2.74 4.35 2.38
N ASN A 102 2.58 3.45 1.43
CA ASN A 102 2.38 3.79 0.02
C ASN A 102 0.98 4.37 -0.24
N ASN A 103 -0.03 3.85 0.45
CA ASN A 103 -1.42 4.29 0.29
C ASN A 103 -1.83 5.41 1.26
N GLY A 104 -0.90 5.94 2.05
CA GLY A 104 -1.20 6.99 3.04
C GLY A 104 -2.12 6.55 4.17
N GLN A 105 -2.27 5.25 4.39
CA GLN A 105 -3.05 4.66 5.47
C GLN A 105 -2.19 4.58 6.74
N GLU A 106 -2.75 4.91 7.89
CA GLU A 106 -2.00 4.81 9.15
C GLU A 106 -1.77 3.35 9.57
N ILE A 107 -2.78 2.52 9.39
CA ILE A 107 -2.76 1.11 9.78
C ILE A 107 -3.26 0.28 8.59
N ALA A 108 -2.52 -0.75 8.25
CA ALA A 108 -2.96 -1.76 7.29
C ALA A 108 -2.82 -3.16 7.87
N ARG A 109 -3.78 -4.01 7.56
CA ARG A 109 -3.77 -5.43 7.91
C ARG A 109 -3.44 -6.25 6.67
N PHE A 110 -2.54 -7.22 6.83
CA PHE A 110 -2.17 -8.10 5.71
C PHE A 110 -3.40 -8.77 5.09
N GLU A 111 -4.35 -9.21 5.92
CA GLU A 111 -5.57 -9.90 5.45
C GLU A 111 -6.50 -9.00 4.62
N GLU A 112 -6.37 -7.69 4.75
CA GLU A 112 -7.20 -6.70 4.05
C GLU A 112 -6.55 -6.14 2.78
N MET A 113 -5.30 -6.51 2.49
CA MET A 113 -4.57 -6.01 1.32
C MET A 113 -5.09 -6.57 -0.02
N GLY A 114 -6.09 -7.45 -0.02
CA GLY A 114 -6.69 -7.97 -1.24
C GLY A 114 -5.66 -8.62 -2.17
N PHE A 115 -5.60 -8.17 -3.42
CA PHE A 115 -4.70 -8.70 -4.45
C PHE A 115 -3.21 -8.49 -4.12
N PHE A 116 -2.86 -7.45 -3.38
CA PHE A 116 -1.46 -7.19 -2.97
C PHE A 116 -0.84 -8.32 -2.14
N ARG A 117 -1.65 -9.15 -1.45
CA ARG A 117 -1.14 -10.35 -0.76
C ARG A 117 -0.57 -11.37 -1.74
N ILE A 118 -1.19 -11.49 -2.92
CA ILE A 118 -0.73 -12.39 -3.97
C ILE A 118 0.58 -11.85 -4.55
N LEU A 119 0.63 -10.57 -4.88
CA LEU A 119 1.85 -9.92 -5.38
C LEU A 119 3.01 -10.05 -4.39
N HIS A 120 2.74 -9.92 -3.09
CA HIS A 120 3.75 -10.10 -2.05
C HIS A 120 4.29 -11.54 -2.00
N SER A 121 3.51 -12.53 -2.40
CA SER A 121 3.91 -13.95 -2.43
C SER A 121 4.75 -14.29 -3.66
N VAL A 122 4.83 -13.42 -4.66
CA VAL A 122 5.67 -13.62 -5.84
C VAL A 122 7.13 -13.31 -5.47
N ASN A 123 7.98 -14.35 -5.48
CA ASN A 123 9.39 -14.21 -5.13
C ASN A 123 10.22 -13.60 -6.27
N ASP A 124 9.81 -13.79 -7.51
CA ASP A 124 10.49 -13.26 -8.69
C ASP A 124 9.98 -11.86 -9.01
N ARG A 125 10.72 -10.86 -8.53
CA ARG A 125 10.41 -9.45 -8.81
C ARG A 125 10.53 -9.10 -10.30
N ASN A 126 11.44 -9.76 -11.03
CA ASN A 126 11.61 -9.49 -12.45
C ASN A 126 10.39 -9.92 -13.28
N LEU A 127 9.70 -10.98 -12.85
CA LEU A 127 8.42 -11.39 -13.44
C LEU A 127 7.37 -10.28 -13.31
N LEU A 128 7.29 -9.64 -12.14
CA LEU A 128 6.35 -8.53 -11.94
C LEU A 128 6.71 -7.31 -12.81
N VAL A 129 8.00 -6.96 -12.88
CA VAL A 129 8.46 -5.86 -13.75
C VAL A 129 8.17 -6.18 -15.22
N ALA A 130 8.48 -7.39 -15.68
CA ALA A 130 8.22 -7.80 -17.05
C ALA A 130 6.72 -7.74 -17.40
N TYR A 131 5.86 -8.14 -16.46
CA TYR A 131 4.41 -8.06 -16.65
C TYR A 131 3.93 -6.60 -16.73
N HIS A 132 4.42 -5.73 -15.86
CA HIS A 132 4.13 -4.31 -15.92
C HIS A 132 4.57 -3.72 -17.27
N ASP A 133 5.81 -4.01 -17.68
CA ASP A 133 6.39 -3.48 -18.90
C ASP A 133 5.62 -3.94 -20.15
N GLU A 134 5.15 -5.18 -20.17
CA GLU A 134 4.35 -5.73 -21.27
C GLU A 134 3.05 -4.94 -21.53
N TYR A 135 2.40 -4.44 -20.48
CA TYR A 135 1.08 -3.82 -20.61
C TYR A 135 1.06 -2.30 -20.51
N LEU A 136 2.01 -1.68 -19.80
CA LEU A 136 1.94 -0.25 -19.48
C LEU A 136 3.13 0.58 -19.99
N LYS A 137 4.30 -0.02 -20.19
CA LYS A 137 5.52 0.71 -20.47
C LYS A 137 5.42 1.59 -21.71
N ASP A 138 4.87 1.08 -22.80
CA ASP A 138 4.77 1.87 -24.06
C ASP A 138 3.87 3.09 -23.88
N ILE A 139 2.84 3.01 -23.04
CA ILE A 139 1.96 4.14 -22.72
C ILE A 139 2.70 5.15 -21.84
N GLU A 140 3.46 4.67 -20.84
CA GLU A 140 4.30 5.52 -19.98
C GLU A 140 5.35 6.30 -20.77
N GLU A 141 6.06 5.60 -21.65
CA GLU A 141 7.08 6.23 -22.53
C GLU A 141 6.45 7.26 -23.48
N TYR A 142 5.29 6.95 -24.02
CA TYR A 142 4.55 7.88 -24.87
C TYR A 142 4.14 9.15 -24.11
N ASP A 143 3.55 9.00 -22.93
CA ASP A 143 3.14 10.11 -22.07
C ASP A 143 4.35 11.00 -21.70
N ALA A 144 5.49 10.39 -21.39
CA ALA A 144 6.72 11.12 -21.06
C ALA A 144 7.29 11.91 -22.24
N ILE A 145 7.16 11.41 -23.48
CA ILE A 145 7.68 12.07 -24.70
C ILE A 145 6.72 13.18 -25.15
N HIS A 146 5.42 12.97 -25.07
CA HIS A 146 4.41 13.84 -25.67
C HIS A 146 3.67 14.74 -24.67
N ASP A 147 4.05 14.67 -23.38
CA ASP A 147 3.40 15.42 -22.30
C ASP A 147 1.88 15.17 -22.28
N THR A 148 1.51 13.91 -22.49
CA THR A 148 0.13 13.44 -22.46
C THR A 148 -0.22 12.83 -21.10
N ASN A 149 -1.46 12.42 -20.91
CA ASN A 149 -1.93 11.81 -19.67
C ASN A 149 -2.84 10.61 -19.99
N TYR A 150 -2.36 9.75 -20.88
CA TYR A 150 -3.12 8.58 -21.33
C TYR A 150 -3.10 7.46 -20.31
N LEU A 151 -1.97 7.22 -19.67
CA LEU A 151 -1.83 6.20 -18.65
C LEU A 151 -2.81 6.42 -17.48
N GLU A 152 -2.83 7.64 -16.93
CA GLU A 152 -3.75 7.98 -15.85
C GLU A 152 -5.21 7.95 -16.33
N THR A 153 -5.48 8.37 -17.56
CA THR A 153 -6.84 8.29 -18.14
C THR A 153 -7.31 6.85 -18.24
N LEU A 154 -6.44 5.93 -18.70
CA LEU A 154 -6.73 4.50 -18.79
C LEU A 154 -6.96 3.90 -17.39
N HIS A 155 -6.10 4.24 -16.42
CA HIS A 155 -6.26 3.77 -15.03
C HIS A 155 -7.61 4.19 -14.43
N GLN A 156 -7.95 5.49 -14.56
CA GLN A 156 -9.24 6.01 -14.09
C GLN A 156 -10.42 5.37 -14.83
N TYR A 157 -10.28 5.09 -16.12
CA TYR A 157 -11.31 4.40 -16.90
C TYR A 157 -11.58 2.99 -16.36
N LEU A 158 -10.54 2.23 -16.04
CA LEU A 158 -10.66 0.90 -15.43
C LEU A 158 -11.27 0.97 -14.03
N LEU A 159 -10.82 1.90 -13.18
CA LEU A 159 -11.36 2.10 -11.82
C LEU A 159 -12.83 2.53 -11.83
N CYS A 160 -13.23 3.36 -12.81
CA CYS A 160 -14.60 3.80 -12.98
C CYS A 160 -15.48 2.81 -13.76
N ASN A 161 -14.99 1.59 -13.95
CA ASN A 161 -15.70 0.53 -14.67
C ASN A 161 -16.21 0.95 -16.06
N GLY A 162 -15.40 1.73 -16.79
CA GLY A 162 -15.70 2.20 -18.15
C GLY A 162 -16.60 3.45 -18.23
N SER A 163 -16.95 4.07 -17.11
CA SER A 163 -17.82 5.23 -17.09
C SER A 163 -17.08 6.52 -17.44
N ILE A 164 -17.16 6.97 -18.68
CA ILE A 164 -16.57 8.22 -19.17
C ILE A 164 -16.98 9.44 -18.31
N GLN A 165 -18.22 9.46 -17.81
CA GLN A 165 -18.70 10.57 -16.98
C GLN A 165 -18.00 10.62 -15.63
N HIS A 166 -17.80 9.48 -14.96
CA HIS A 166 -17.07 9.39 -13.70
C HIS A 166 -15.60 9.72 -13.88
N VAL A 167 -14.97 9.21 -14.95
CA VAL A 167 -13.57 9.56 -15.29
C VAL A 167 -13.43 11.07 -15.49
N ALA A 168 -14.32 11.69 -16.27
CA ALA A 168 -14.29 13.12 -16.51
C ALA A 168 -14.41 13.94 -15.20
N SER A 169 -15.28 13.50 -14.29
CA SER A 169 -15.45 14.10 -12.96
C SER A 169 -14.18 13.96 -12.12
N ASN A 170 -13.59 12.75 -12.03
CA ASN A 170 -12.41 12.49 -11.23
C ASN A 170 -11.17 13.24 -11.74
N MET A 171 -11.03 13.37 -13.07
CA MET A 171 -9.89 14.04 -13.70
C MET A 171 -10.12 15.53 -13.93
N PHE A 172 -11.26 16.10 -13.50
CA PHE A 172 -11.62 17.50 -13.70
C PHE A 172 -11.55 17.93 -15.17
N CYS A 173 -11.96 17.04 -16.09
CA CYS A 173 -11.93 17.24 -17.53
C CYS A 173 -13.33 17.21 -18.14
N HIS A 174 -13.49 17.78 -19.34
CA HIS A 174 -14.75 17.62 -20.07
C HIS A 174 -14.88 16.19 -20.61
N ARG A 175 -16.11 15.64 -20.60
CA ARG A 175 -16.37 14.26 -21.10
C ARG A 175 -15.82 14.01 -22.52
N ASN A 176 -15.88 15.01 -23.40
CA ASN A 176 -15.36 14.87 -24.77
C ASN A 176 -13.85 14.67 -24.80
N THR A 177 -13.10 15.29 -23.88
CA THR A 177 -11.66 15.09 -23.74
C THR A 177 -11.35 13.66 -23.35
N ILE A 178 -12.10 13.11 -22.40
CA ILE A 178 -11.92 11.71 -21.99
C ILE A 178 -12.29 10.75 -23.12
N THR A 179 -13.42 10.99 -23.81
CA THR A 179 -13.83 10.19 -24.98
C THR A 179 -12.76 10.18 -26.05
N TYR A 180 -12.18 11.35 -26.37
CA TYR A 180 -11.10 11.46 -27.34
C TYR A 180 -9.85 10.69 -26.89
N ARG A 181 -9.42 10.88 -25.63
CA ARG A 181 -8.26 10.16 -25.08
C ARG A 181 -8.45 8.65 -25.12
N MET A 182 -9.61 8.15 -24.71
CA MET A 182 -9.91 6.72 -24.72
C MET A 182 -9.85 6.15 -26.15
N ARG A 183 -10.40 6.86 -27.12
CA ARG A 183 -10.30 6.44 -28.52
C ARG A 183 -8.84 6.37 -28.99
N VAL A 184 -8.01 7.38 -28.65
CA VAL A 184 -6.59 7.34 -29.01
C VAL A 184 -5.89 6.16 -28.33
N ILE A 185 -6.20 5.88 -27.06
CA ILE A 185 -5.64 4.75 -26.31
C ILE A 185 -6.00 3.42 -26.99
N GLU A 186 -7.26 3.20 -27.32
CA GLU A 186 -7.72 1.98 -27.98
C GLU A 186 -7.10 1.82 -29.38
N ASP A 187 -7.09 2.89 -30.18
CA ASP A 187 -6.59 2.86 -31.57
C ASP A 187 -5.05 2.72 -31.62
N HIS A 188 -4.32 3.43 -30.78
CA HIS A 188 -2.85 3.49 -30.84
C HIS A 188 -2.19 2.22 -30.31
N TRP A 189 -2.68 1.69 -29.19
CA TRP A 189 -2.15 0.46 -28.56
C TRP A 189 -2.98 -0.78 -28.88
N ASN A 190 -3.98 -0.68 -29.77
CA ASN A 190 -4.87 -1.76 -30.17
C ASN A 190 -5.50 -2.49 -28.98
N LEU A 191 -5.91 -1.76 -27.93
CA LEU A 191 -6.52 -2.31 -26.73
C LEU A 191 -8.01 -2.59 -26.95
N LYS A 192 -8.48 -3.75 -26.47
CA LYS A 192 -9.88 -4.15 -26.49
C LYS A 192 -10.50 -4.00 -25.12
N LEU A 193 -10.86 -2.74 -24.77
CA LEU A 193 -11.35 -2.43 -23.42
C LEU A 193 -12.78 -2.93 -23.14
N ASP A 194 -13.48 -3.49 -24.10
CA ASP A 194 -14.70 -4.28 -23.93
C ASP A 194 -14.42 -5.74 -23.54
N ASP A 195 -13.20 -6.25 -23.78
CA ASP A 195 -12.76 -7.57 -23.36
C ASP A 195 -12.41 -7.58 -21.86
N THR A 196 -13.07 -8.46 -21.11
CA THR A 196 -12.85 -8.61 -19.66
C THR A 196 -11.44 -9.09 -19.33
N VAL A 197 -10.85 -9.95 -20.16
CA VAL A 197 -9.50 -10.50 -19.94
C VAL A 197 -8.46 -9.41 -20.13
N GLU A 198 -8.59 -8.62 -21.18
CA GLU A 198 -7.71 -7.48 -21.45
C GLU A 198 -7.74 -6.45 -20.29
N ARG A 199 -8.95 -6.09 -19.86
CA ARG A 199 -9.12 -5.21 -18.69
C ARG A 199 -8.50 -5.78 -17.42
N PHE A 200 -8.58 -7.09 -17.21
CA PHE A 200 -7.97 -7.75 -16.06
C PHE A 200 -6.44 -7.68 -16.13
N HIS A 201 -5.84 -7.89 -17.30
CA HIS A 201 -4.39 -7.76 -17.47
C HIS A 201 -3.92 -6.33 -17.19
N LEU A 202 -4.56 -5.34 -17.78
CA LEU A 202 -4.26 -3.93 -17.56
C LEU A 202 -4.39 -3.56 -16.07
N MET A 203 -5.49 -3.92 -15.41
CA MET A 203 -5.69 -3.66 -14.00
C MET A 203 -4.62 -4.34 -13.11
N THR A 204 -4.25 -5.59 -13.48
CA THR A 204 -3.17 -6.31 -12.80
C THR A 204 -1.83 -5.58 -12.95
N ALA A 205 -1.52 -5.05 -14.13
CA ALA A 205 -0.31 -4.27 -14.36
C ALA A 205 -0.29 -2.97 -13.54
N PHE A 206 -1.43 -2.27 -13.39
CA PHE A 206 -1.54 -1.12 -12.49
C PHE A 206 -1.33 -1.50 -11.02
N PHE A 207 -1.91 -2.61 -10.55
CA PHE A 207 -1.64 -3.10 -9.18
C PHE A 207 -0.17 -3.45 -8.96
N ILE A 208 0.50 -4.02 -9.96
CA ILE A 208 1.94 -4.30 -9.91
C ILE A 208 2.74 -3.00 -9.85
N ARG A 209 2.39 -2.01 -10.67
CA ARG A 209 3.00 -0.67 -10.67
C ARG A 209 2.94 -0.06 -9.28
N ASP A 210 1.77 -0.02 -8.67
CA ASP A 210 1.57 0.49 -7.31
C ASP A 210 2.36 -0.30 -6.28
N TYR A 211 2.40 -1.63 -6.40
CA TYR A 211 3.15 -2.51 -5.50
C TYR A 211 4.66 -2.28 -5.58
N LEU A 212 5.18 -2.08 -6.78
CA LEU A 212 6.60 -1.87 -7.03
C LEU A 212 7.04 -0.42 -6.82
N ASN A 213 6.13 0.55 -6.75
CA ASN A 213 6.33 2.01 -6.75
C ASN A 213 7.11 2.48 -8.00
N LEU A 214 6.65 2.05 -9.15
CA LEU A 214 7.16 2.45 -10.46
C LEU A 214 6.56 3.79 -10.91
#